data_f7f07db81f0c4e44ab3641077f47f0b5
#
_entry.id   f7f07db81f0c4e44ab3641077f47f0b5
#
_cell.length_a   1.000
_cell.length_b   1.000
_cell.length_c   1.000
_cell.angle_alpha   90.00
_cell.angle_beta   90.00
_cell.angle_gamma   90.00
#
_symmetry.space_group_name_H-M   'P 1'
#
loop_
_entity.id
_entity.type
_entity.pdbx_description
1 polymer ?
#
loop_
_entity_poly.entity_id
_entity_poly.type
_entity_poly.pdbx_seq_one_letter_code
_entity_poly.pdbx_strand_id
1 'polypeptide(L)'
;MRVDQLTEHLPPEEIERPKAWTRDTISSDRWLIPVSEACVAELDQLVASLRRDPRPVESLAPAAFSLRACSDLMSEVRAKLETDTGLAVVDRFPVERYETEENRAIGWLLAAMLGQVVAQKANGARLYDVKDTGQALGYGVRRSVTNLGQPFHTDGGWLWKAPNFVGLFCLESALEGGLSRFTSLVTAHNALRRRRPDLLARLYTPFAWDRQGEHAPDDGRASEHPVFEYEGGVLAARYYEDYIVNGHRLAGTALDDLGREALVALRAIVDDEASWVEFRIEKGQLQYLNNRQFAHSRTAFKDADTPQKGGGRHMLRLWNRDEGSWHLEGRPAT
;
A
#
# COMPACT_ATOMS: atom_id res chain seq x y z
N MET A 1 -10.95 2.24 30.55
CA MET A 1 -11.17 0.80 30.31
C MET A 1 -10.01 0.06 30.96
N ARG A 2 -10.25 -1.02 31.70
CA ARG A 2 -9.15 -1.76 32.38
C ARG A 2 -8.42 -2.63 31.35
N VAL A 3 -7.11 -2.80 31.51
CA VAL A 3 -6.25 -3.60 30.63
C VAL A 3 -6.79 -5.03 30.44
N ASP A 4 -7.40 -5.60 31.48
CA ASP A 4 -7.99 -6.95 31.44
C ASP A 4 -9.16 -7.11 30.44
N GLN A 5 -9.86 -6.03 30.11
CA GLN A 5 -10.97 -6.04 29.12
C GLN A 5 -10.46 -5.91 27.66
N LEU A 6 -9.22 -5.44 27.47
CA LEU A 6 -8.62 -5.25 26.15
C LEU A 6 -7.98 -6.54 25.62
N THR A 7 -7.65 -7.48 26.52
CA THR A 7 -7.01 -8.75 26.12
C THR A 7 -7.94 -9.74 25.44
N GLU A 8 -9.26 -9.58 25.56
CA GLU A 8 -10.26 -10.45 24.91
C GLU A 8 -10.29 -10.30 23.37
N HIS A 9 -9.78 -9.18 22.85
CA HIS A 9 -9.74 -8.90 21.40
C HIS A 9 -8.39 -9.23 20.76
N LEU A 10 -7.41 -9.71 21.54
CA LEU A 10 -6.11 -10.11 21.02
C LEU A 10 -6.18 -11.52 20.42
N PRO A 11 -5.36 -11.82 19.40
CA PRO A 11 -5.15 -13.19 18.94
C PRO A 11 -4.82 -14.08 20.15
N PRO A 12 -5.36 -15.31 20.25
CA PRO A 12 -5.08 -16.19 21.38
C PRO A 12 -3.59 -16.55 21.48
N GLU A 13 -2.90 -16.64 20.34
CA GLU A 13 -1.49 -17.00 20.22
C GLU A 13 -0.75 -16.02 19.31
N GLU A 14 0.58 -16.15 19.24
CA GLU A 14 1.38 -15.45 18.25
C GLU A 14 1.02 -15.94 16.83
N ILE A 15 0.99 -14.99 15.89
CA ILE A 15 0.73 -15.31 14.49
C ILE A 15 2.05 -15.79 13.87
N GLU A 16 2.05 -17.02 13.39
CA GLU A 16 3.23 -17.65 12.84
C GLU A 16 3.55 -17.20 11.40
N ARG A 17 4.63 -17.79 10.85
CA ARG A 17 4.97 -17.68 9.44
C ARG A 17 3.81 -18.23 8.55
N PRO A 18 3.73 -17.77 7.30
CA PRO A 18 4.77 -17.04 6.56
C PRO A 18 4.77 -15.52 6.72
N LYS A 19 3.77 -14.90 7.34
CA LYS A 19 3.63 -13.44 7.42
C LYS A 19 4.47 -12.78 8.51
N ALA A 20 4.79 -13.50 9.59
CA ALA A 20 5.67 -13.04 10.66
C ALA A 20 7.14 -13.26 10.29
N TRP A 21 7.68 -12.46 9.38
CA TRP A 21 9.07 -12.51 8.95
C TRP A 21 9.90 -11.32 9.44
N THR A 22 11.21 -11.48 9.43
CA THR A 22 12.23 -10.45 9.65
C THR A 22 13.22 -10.48 8.48
N ARG A 23 14.13 -9.50 8.40
CA ARG A 23 15.16 -9.43 7.36
C ARG A 23 15.91 -10.75 7.15
N ASP A 24 16.27 -11.42 8.24
CA ASP A 24 17.07 -12.66 8.21
C ASP A 24 16.25 -13.91 7.87
N THR A 25 14.91 -13.80 7.83
CA THR A 25 14.02 -14.95 7.63
C THR A 25 13.26 -14.91 6.32
N ILE A 26 13.50 -13.90 5.49
CA ILE A 26 12.92 -13.74 4.16
C ILE A 26 14.01 -13.44 3.13
N SER A 27 13.90 -13.98 1.95
CA SER A 27 14.79 -13.77 0.81
C SER A 27 14.01 -13.35 -0.44
N SER A 28 14.71 -12.73 -1.40
CA SER A 28 14.05 -12.14 -2.59
C SER A 28 13.36 -13.17 -3.48
N ASP A 29 13.81 -14.40 -3.51
CA ASP A 29 13.17 -15.52 -4.24
C ASP A 29 11.75 -15.83 -3.71
N ARG A 30 11.43 -15.42 -2.48
CA ARG A 30 10.12 -15.63 -1.89
C ARG A 30 9.06 -14.69 -2.45
N TRP A 31 9.41 -13.50 -2.94
CA TRP A 31 8.45 -12.51 -3.43
C TRP A 31 8.65 -12.13 -4.90
N LEU A 32 9.76 -12.53 -5.56
CA LEU A 32 10.00 -12.24 -6.96
C LEU A 32 9.24 -13.24 -7.85
N ILE A 33 8.49 -12.71 -8.83
CA ILE A 33 7.69 -13.50 -9.77
C ILE A 33 8.09 -13.08 -11.20
N PRO A 34 8.62 -13.99 -12.03
CA PRO A 34 8.99 -13.65 -13.41
C PRO A 34 7.75 -13.45 -14.28
N VAL A 35 7.81 -12.50 -15.22
CA VAL A 35 6.82 -12.37 -16.28
C VAL A 35 7.10 -13.40 -17.38
N SER A 36 6.10 -14.20 -17.74
CA SER A 36 6.23 -15.16 -18.82
C SER A 36 6.16 -14.50 -20.20
N GLU A 37 6.82 -15.10 -21.20
CA GLU A 37 6.70 -14.65 -22.60
C GLU A 37 5.25 -14.65 -23.10
N ALA A 38 4.43 -15.61 -22.64
CA ALA A 38 3.01 -15.66 -22.96
C ALA A 38 2.25 -14.43 -22.43
N CYS A 39 2.54 -13.98 -21.18
CA CYS A 39 1.94 -12.77 -20.64
C CYS A 39 2.36 -11.55 -21.46
N VAL A 40 3.63 -11.41 -21.81
CA VAL A 40 4.12 -10.30 -22.68
C VAL A 40 3.41 -10.32 -24.02
N ALA A 41 3.25 -11.47 -24.68
CA ALA A 41 2.55 -11.59 -25.96
C ALA A 41 1.07 -11.19 -25.86
N GLU A 42 0.38 -11.52 -24.75
CA GLU A 42 -0.97 -11.07 -24.49
C GLU A 42 -1.07 -9.55 -24.32
N LEU A 43 -0.09 -8.94 -23.66
CA LEU A 43 -0.02 -7.47 -23.51
C LEU A 43 0.26 -6.77 -24.84
N ASP A 44 1.13 -7.32 -25.70
CA ASP A 44 1.37 -6.79 -27.05
C ASP A 44 0.06 -6.82 -27.90
N GLN A 45 -0.73 -7.90 -27.80
CA GLN A 45 -2.04 -8.02 -28.47
C GLN A 45 -3.07 -7.04 -27.89
N LEU A 46 -3.11 -6.88 -26.57
CA LEU A 46 -3.95 -5.91 -25.89
C LEU A 46 -3.67 -4.50 -26.41
N VAL A 47 -2.40 -4.07 -26.39
CA VAL A 47 -1.99 -2.74 -26.85
C VAL A 47 -2.33 -2.55 -28.32
N ALA A 48 -2.06 -3.54 -29.19
CA ALA A 48 -2.44 -3.48 -30.60
C ALA A 48 -3.97 -3.35 -30.79
N SER A 49 -4.78 -3.95 -29.91
CA SER A 49 -6.23 -3.80 -29.92
C SER A 49 -6.65 -2.38 -29.51
N LEU A 50 -6.08 -1.84 -28.43
CA LEU A 50 -6.40 -0.49 -27.95
C LEU A 50 -5.95 0.62 -28.92
N ARG A 51 -4.87 0.40 -29.68
CA ARG A 51 -4.47 1.32 -30.78
C ARG A 51 -5.50 1.39 -31.90
N ARG A 52 -6.22 0.29 -32.18
CA ARG A 52 -7.27 0.24 -33.19
C ARG A 52 -8.62 0.76 -32.72
N ASP A 53 -8.92 0.51 -31.43
CA ASP A 53 -10.18 0.91 -30.77
C ASP A 53 -9.85 1.54 -29.41
N PRO A 54 -9.46 2.83 -29.37
CA PRO A 54 -9.11 3.52 -28.12
C PRO A 54 -10.32 3.62 -27.19
N ARG A 55 -10.11 3.24 -25.92
CA ARG A 55 -11.13 3.29 -24.87
C ARG A 55 -10.56 3.93 -23.61
N PRO A 56 -11.38 4.63 -22.79
CA PRO A 56 -10.93 5.16 -21.51
C PRO A 56 -10.38 4.03 -20.61
N VAL A 57 -9.20 4.23 -20.02
CA VAL A 57 -8.49 3.20 -19.25
C VAL A 57 -9.38 2.59 -18.17
N GLU A 58 -10.08 3.42 -17.39
CA GLU A 58 -10.93 2.96 -16.29
C GLU A 58 -12.24 2.26 -16.73
N SER A 59 -12.53 2.24 -18.03
CA SER A 59 -13.66 1.46 -18.61
C SER A 59 -13.25 0.07 -19.07
N LEU A 60 -11.95 -0.25 -19.07
CA LEU A 60 -11.45 -1.54 -19.49
C LEU A 60 -11.75 -2.61 -18.43
N ALA A 61 -12.25 -3.76 -18.89
CA ALA A 61 -12.49 -4.92 -18.05
C ALA A 61 -11.67 -6.12 -18.56
N PRO A 62 -10.99 -6.88 -17.70
CA PRO A 62 -10.16 -8.03 -18.10
C PRO A 62 -10.92 -9.03 -18.97
N ALA A 63 -12.19 -9.28 -18.68
CA ALA A 63 -13.04 -10.22 -19.43
C ALA A 63 -13.27 -9.82 -20.91
N ALA A 64 -12.94 -8.59 -21.30
CA ALA A 64 -13.06 -8.14 -22.70
C ALA A 64 -11.85 -8.52 -23.55
N PHE A 65 -10.80 -9.12 -22.96
CA PHE A 65 -9.54 -9.43 -23.63
C PHE A 65 -9.08 -10.87 -23.32
N SER A 66 -8.27 -11.43 -24.20
CA SER A 66 -7.66 -12.75 -24.01
C SER A 66 -6.35 -12.59 -23.20
N LEU A 67 -6.44 -12.58 -21.85
CA LEU A 67 -5.35 -12.29 -20.93
C LEU A 67 -5.17 -13.42 -19.90
N ARG A 68 -5.14 -14.68 -20.39
CA ARG A 68 -5.08 -15.84 -19.51
C ARG A 68 -3.74 -15.92 -18.73
N ALA A 69 -2.61 -15.78 -19.43
CA ALA A 69 -1.30 -15.83 -18.79
C ALA A 69 -1.10 -14.66 -17.81
N CYS A 70 -1.64 -13.47 -18.13
CA CYS A 70 -1.65 -12.35 -17.19
C CYS A 70 -2.57 -12.62 -15.98
N SER A 71 -3.71 -13.29 -16.17
CA SER A 71 -4.60 -13.69 -15.08
C SER A 71 -3.96 -14.74 -14.16
N ASP A 72 -3.27 -15.72 -14.72
CA ASP A 72 -2.53 -16.74 -13.97
C ASP A 72 -1.42 -16.08 -13.14
N LEU A 73 -0.66 -15.14 -13.72
CA LEU A 73 0.34 -14.32 -13.03
C LEU A 73 -0.26 -13.55 -11.85
N MET A 74 -1.39 -12.85 -12.06
CA MET A 74 -2.02 -12.07 -11.00
C MET A 74 -2.66 -12.95 -9.91
N SER A 75 -3.05 -14.18 -10.24
CA SER A 75 -3.47 -15.20 -9.27
C SER A 75 -2.31 -15.64 -8.38
N GLU A 76 -1.11 -15.79 -8.94
CA GLU A 76 0.11 -16.07 -8.17
C GLU A 76 0.47 -14.87 -7.25
N VAL A 77 0.39 -13.63 -7.77
CA VAL A 77 0.54 -12.41 -6.96
C VAL A 77 -0.43 -12.44 -5.77
N ARG A 78 -1.71 -12.72 -6.01
CA ARG A 78 -2.72 -12.78 -4.96
C ARG A 78 -2.38 -13.84 -3.90
N ALA A 79 -1.96 -15.03 -4.31
CA ALA A 79 -1.53 -16.08 -3.39
C ALA A 79 -0.36 -15.63 -2.49
N LYS A 80 0.65 -14.95 -3.05
CA LYS A 80 1.76 -14.36 -2.28
C LYS A 80 1.27 -13.36 -1.23
N LEU A 81 0.29 -12.53 -1.57
CA LEU A 81 -0.24 -11.50 -0.68
C LEU A 81 -1.11 -12.08 0.44
N GLU A 82 -1.92 -13.10 0.16
CA GLU A 82 -2.90 -13.64 1.12
C GLU A 82 -2.34 -14.76 1.99
N THR A 83 -1.57 -15.67 1.40
CA THR A 83 -1.20 -16.93 2.06
C THR A 83 0.31 -17.13 2.23
N ASP A 84 1.15 -16.25 1.69
CA ASP A 84 2.61 -16.33 1.81
C ASP A 84 3.17 -15.06 2.49
N THR A 85 4.20 -14.46 1.94
CA THR A 85 4.99 -13.37 2.53
C THR A 85 4.26 -12.03 2.66
N GLY A 86 3.13 -11.86 1.99
CA GLY A 86 2.40 -10.59 1.94
C GLY A 86 3.01 -9.54 1.02
N LEU A 87 4.05 -9.90 0.27
CA LEU A 87 4.77 -9.08 -0.68
C LEU A 87 4.96 -9.85 -1.99
N ALA A 88 4.77 -9.19 -3.12
CA ALA A 88 5.06 -9.71 -4.46
C ALA A 88 5.70 -8.62 -5.33
N VAL A 89 6.73 -8.97 -6.08
CA VAL A 89 7.35 -8.13 -7.10
C VAL A 89 7.38 -8.91 -8.41
N VAL A 90 6.60 -8.45 -9.38
CA VAL A 90 6.59 -9.02 -10.73
C VAL A 90 7.73 -8.41 -11.54
N ASP A 91 8.62 -9.23 -12.09
CA ASP A 91 9.84 -8.82 -12.78
C ASP A 91 9.94 -9.45 -14.17
N ARG A 92 9.85 -8.67 -15.23
CA ARG A 92 9.46 -7.28 -15.42
C ARG A 92 8.67 -7.16 -16.71
N PHE A 93 7.77 -6.18 -16.76
CA PHE A 93 7.04 -5.84 -17.98
C PHE A 93 7.90 -4.94 -18.89
N PRO A 94 7.82 -5.09 -20.22
CA PRO A 94 8.60 -4.29 -21.18
C PRO A 94 7.94 -2.90 -21.42
N VAL A 95 7.86 -2.08 -20.36
CA VAL A 95 7.16 -0.78 -20.37
C VAL A 95 7.70 0.21 -21.40
N GLU A 96 8.96 0.04 -21.82
CA GLU A 96 9.60 0.85 -22.84
C GLU A 96 9.06 0.62 -24.26
N ARG A 97 8.31 -0.48 -24.48
CA ARG A 97 7.65 -0.79 -25.76
C ARG A 97 6.32 -0.06 -25.93
N TYR A 98 5.80 0.52 -24.86
CA TYR A 98 4.45 1.05 -24.80
C TYR A 98 4.45 2.53 -24.43
N GLU A 99 3.47 3.27 -24.93
CA GLU A 99 3.23 4.65 -24.54
C GLU A 99 2.71 4.72 -23.08
N THR A 100 2.76 5.91 -22.48
CA THR A 100 2.35 6.09 -21.07
C THR A 100 0.89 5.63 -20.84
N GLU A 101 -0.04 5.99 -21.71
CA GLU A 101 -1.46 5.61 -21.57
C GLU A 101 -1.68 4.10 -21.78
N GLU A 102 -0.86 3.47 -22.62
CA GLU A 102 -0.88 2.02 -22.82
C GLU A 102 -0.37 1.29 -21.55
N ASN A 103 0.71 1.79 -20.94
CA ASN A 103 1.19 1.28 -19.65
C ASN A 103 0.16 1.49 -18.54
N ARG A 104 -0.60 2.60 -18.56
CA ARG A 104 -1.72 2.82 -17.63
C ARG A 104 -2.83 1.80 -17.83
N ALA A 105 -3.17 1.47 -19.07
CA ALA A 105 -4.15 0.43 -19.40
C ALA A 105 -3.68 -0.97 -18.93
N ILE A 106 -2.40 -1.30 -19.12
CA ILE A 106 -1.80 -2.53 -18.63
C ILE A 106 -1.90 -2.59 -17.10
N GLY A 107 -1.40 -1.57 -16.39
CA GLY A 107 -1.45 -1.50 -14.93
C GLY A 107 -2.88 -1.61 -14.38
N TRP A 108 -3.84 -0.94 -15.02
CA TRP A 108 -5.25 -1.00 -14.68
C TRP A 108 -5.82 -2.42 -14.80
N LEU A 109 -5.59 -3.09 -15.93
CA LEU A 109 -6.12 -4.43 -16.19
C LEU A 109 -5.49 -5.48 -15.26
N LEU A 110 -4.18 -5.40 -15.02
CA LEU A 110 -3.50 -6.26 -14.05
C LEU A 110 -4.08 -6.06 -12.64
N ALA A 111 -4.28 -4.81 -12.21
CA ALA A 111 -4.93 -4.53 -10.93
C ALA A 111 -6.37 -5.06 -10.86
N ALA A 112 -7.15 -4.91 -11.95
CA ALA A 112 -8.54 -5.40 -12.01
C ALA A 112 -8.63 -6.93 -11.95
N MET A 113 -7.56 -7.67 -12.30
CA MET A 113 -7.47 -9.12 -12.11
C MET A 113 -7.20 -9.50 -10.65
N LEU A 114 -6.52 -8.61 -9.89
CA LEU A 114 -6.22 -8.86 -8.47
C LEU A 114 -7.45 -8.64 -7.58
N GLY A 115 -8.32 -7.70 -7.91
CA GLY A 115 -9.50 -7.35 -7.14
C GLY A 115 -10.09 -6.01 -7.58
N GLN A 116 -11.11 -5.51 -6.86
CA GLN A 116 -11.75 -4.24 -7.19
C GLN A 116 -10.76 -3.07 -7.06
N VAL A 117 -10.47 -2.37 -8.17
CA VAL A 117 -9.67 -1.14 -8.15
C VAL A 117 -10.51 0.00 -7.59
N VAL A 118 -10.01 0.66 -6.55
CA VAL A 118 -10.76 1.64 -5.77
C VAL A 118 -10.15 3.04 -5.83
N ALA A 119 -10.98 4.03 -5.54
CA ALA A 119 -10.57 5.42 -5.50
C ALA A 119 -9.53 5.68 -4.41
N GLN A 120 -8.56 6.53 -4.71
CA GLN A 120 -7.46 6.93 -3.84
C GLN A 120 -7.58 8.38 -3.39
N LYS A 121 -8.53 9.11 -3.97
CA LYS A 121 -8.84 10.52 -3.68
C LYS A 121 -10.35 10.75 -3.66
N ALA A 122 -10.76 11.81 -2.98
CA ALA A 122 -12.17 12.23 -2.90
C ALA A 122 -12.79 12.55 -4.28
N ASN A 123 -11.96 12.94 -5.26
CA ASN A 123 -12.40 13.17 -6.64
C ASN A 123 -12.63 11.88 -7.46
N GLY A 124 -12.50 10.70 -6.84
CA GLY A 124 -12.75 9.42 -7.48
C GLY A 124 -11.58 8.83 -8.28
N ALA A 125 -10.40 9.47 -8.30
CA ALA A 125 -9.25 8.96 -9.05
C ALA A 125 -8.82 7.57 -8.55
N ARG A 126 -8.84 6.57 -9.44
CA ARG A 126 -8.48 5.17 -9.16
C ARG A 126 -7.06 4.81 -9.62
N LEU A 127 -6.52 5.49 -10.62
CA LEU A 127 -5.11 5.47 -10.99
C LEU A 127 -4.44 6.72 -10.43
N TYR A 128 -3.30 6.55 -9.75
CA TYR A 128 -2.63 7.65 -9.09
C TYR A 128 -1.14 7.69 -9.44
N ASP A 129 -0.71 8.83 -9.99
CA ASP A 129 0.69 9.05 -10.34
C ASP A 129 1.49 9.43 -9.08
N VAL A 130 2.48 8.60 -8.74
CA VAL A 130 3.43 8.84 -7.66
C VAL A 130 4.73 9.33 -8.28
N LYS A 131 4.89 10.65 -8.29
CA LYS A 131 6.06 11.36 -8.84
C LYS A 131 6.27 12.68 -8.13
N ASP A 132 7.48 13.23 -8.18
CA ASP A 132 7.72 14.57 -7.66
C ASP A 132 7.02 15.62 -8.54
N THR A 133 6.21 16.47 -7.91
CA THR A 133 5.50 17.58 -8.57
C THR A 133 6.09 18.93 -8.19
N GLY A 134 7.18 18.96 -7.39
CA GLY A 134 7.77 20.18 -6.86
C GLY A 134 6.93 20.88 -5.78
N GLN A 135 5.83 20.26 -5.32
CA GLN A 135 4.98 20.83 -4.28
C GLN A 135 5.64 20.74 -2.89
N ALA A 136 5.61 21.84 -2.14
CA ALA A 136 6.01 21.83 -0.73
C ALA A 136 4.99 21.04 0.12
N LEU A 137 5.50 20.34 1.15
CA LEU A 137 4.61 19.67 2.11
C LEU A 137 3.69 20.66 2.81
N GLY A 138 2.44 20.26 2.97
CA GLY A 138 1.40 21.01 3.66
C GLY A 138 0.16 20.15 3.87
N TYR A 139 -0.86 20.72 4.52
CA TYR A 139 -2.14 20.05 4.69
C TYR A 139 -2.75 19.68 3.32
N GLY A 140 -3.15 18.42 3.13
CA GLY A 140 -3.67 17.90 1.86
C GLY A 140 -2.61 17.58 0.80
N VAL A 141 -1.31 17.88 1.02
CA VAL A 141 -0.22 17.48 0.13
C VAL A 141 0.40 16.18 0.64
N ARG A 142 0.23 15.11 -0.10
CA ARG A 142 0.76 13.80 0.26
C ARG A 142 2.25 13.69 -0.09
N ARG A 143 3.04 13.00 0.74
CA ARG A 143 4.48 12.73 0.46
C ARG A 143 4.70 12.00 -0.87
N SER A 144 3.70 11.27 -1.36
CA SER A 144 3.75 10.57 -2.65
C SER A 144 3.96 11.48 -3.87
N VAL A 145 3.67 12.79 -3.76
CA VAL A 145 3.90 13.78 -4.83
C VAL A 145 5.12 14.65 -4.58
N THR A 146 6.04 14.20 -3.73
CA THR A 146 7.30 14.86 -3.40
C THR A 146 8.46 13.87 -3.50
N ASN A 147 9.70 14.38 -3.61
CA ASN A 147 10.93 13.60 -3.57
C ASN A 147 11.43 13.26 -2.16
N LEU A 148 10.72 13.70 -1.11
CA LEU A 148 11.10 13.47 0.28
C LEU A 148 10.90 12.00 0.67
N GLY A 149 11.69 11.55 1.65
CA GLY A 149 11.48 10.24 2.28
C GLY A 149 10.09 10.12 2.90
N GLN A 150 9.53 8.92 2.85
CA GLN A 150 8.26 8.60 3.48
C GLN A 150 8.48 7.54 4.56
N PRO A 151 8.11 7.80 5.83
CA PRO A 151 8.27 6.83 6.92
C PRO A 151 7.39 5.60 6.70
N PHE A 152 7.59 4.56 7.49
CA PHE A 152 6.75 3.36 7.43
C PHE A 152 5.28 3.69 7.69
N HIS A 153 4.42 3.20 6.80
CA HIS A 153 2.98 3.42 6.86
C HIS A 153 2.21 2.34 6.10
N THR A 154 0.91 2.28 6.37
CA THR A 154 -0.07 1.65 5.49
C THR A 154 -0.85 2.73 4.77
N ASP A 155 -1.27 2.46 3.55
CA ASP A 155 -2.10 3.39 2.77
C ASP A 155 -3.54 3.42 3.28
N GLY A 156 -4.13 4.61 3.32
CA GLY A 156 -5.56 4.79 3.61
C GLY A 156 -6.00 4.40 5.03
N GLY A 157 -5.10 4.49 6.02
CA GLY A 157 -5.40 4.11 7.42
C GLY A 157 -6.58 4.86 8.04
N TRP A 158 -6.91 6.04 7.54
CA TRP A 158 -8.04 6.86 7.99
C TRP A 158 -9.40 6.50 7.36
N LEU A 159 -9.40 5.66 6.31
CA LEU A 159 -10.62 5.30 5.59
C LEU A 159 -11.47 4.34 6.42
N TRP A 160 -12.80 4.43 6.25
CA TRP A 160 -13.72 3.45 6.83
C TRP A 160 -13.29 2.03 6.45
N LYS A 161 -12.97 1.78 5.18
CA LYS A 161 -12.37 0.53 4.71
C LYS A 161 -11.06 0.82 3.96
N ALA A 162 -9.93 0.54 4.59
CA ALA A 162 -8.62 0.67 3.96
C ALA A 162 -8.46 -0.35 2.81
N PRO A 163 -7.62 -0.07 1.79
CA PRO A 163 -7.35 -1.05 0.72
C PRO A 163 -6.70 -2.32 1.29
N ASN A 164 -7.06 -3.48 0.74
CA ASN A 164 -6.44 -4.75 1.06
C ASN A 164 -5.03 -4.81 0.47
N PHE A 165 -4.88 -4.41 -0.79
CA PHE A 165 -3.61 -4.46 -1.50
C PHE A 165 -3.25 -3.11 -2.08
N VAL A 166 -1.95 -2.80 -2.07
CA VAL A 166 -1.36 -1.61 -2.69
C VAL A 166 -0.33 -2.03 -3.71
N GLY A 167 -0.53 -1.61 -4.95
CA GLY A 167 0.37 -1.84 -6.08
C GLY A 167 1.11 -0.58 -6.47
N LEU A 168 2.38 -0.73 -6.88
CA LEU A 168 3.19 0.30 -7.50
C LEU A 168 3.82 -0.26 -8.78
N PHE A 169 3.36 0.23 -9.93
CA PHE A 169 3.91 -0.14 -11.22
C PHE A 169 4.94 0.91 -11.65
N CYS A 170 6.19 0.51 -11.80
CA CYS A 170 7.30 1.38 -12.08
C CYS A 170 7.39 1.69 -13.58
N LEU A 171 7.06 2.90 -13.98
CA LEU A 171 7.24 3.41 -15.34
C LEU A 171 8.62 4.03 -15.52
N GLU A 172 9.17 4.66 -14.46
CA GLU A 172 10.52 5.22 -14.46
C GLU A 172 11.09 5.20 -13.03
N SER A 173 12.35 4.76 -12.90
CA SER A 173 13.07 4.74 -11.61
C SER A 173 13.74 6.09 -11.34
N ALA A 174 13.98 6.42 -10.06
CA ALA A 174 14.79 7.56 -9.68
C ALA A 174 16.26 7.37 -10.11
N LEU A 175 16.99 8.46 -10.33
CA LEU A 175 18.44 8.41 -10.55
C LEU A 175 19.15 7.90 -9.29
N GLU A 176 18.84 8.49 -8.12
CA GLU A 176 19.41 8.12 -6.84
C GLU A 176 18.30 7.96 -5.78
N GLY A 177 18.47 7.04 -4.84
CA GLY A 177 17.53 6.80 -3.76
C GLY A 177 16.20 6.20 -4.25
N GLY A 178 15.08 6.57 -3.61
CA GLY A 178 13.76 6.04 -3.94
C GLY A 178 13.62 4.54 -3.61
N LEU A 179 14.47 4.03 -2.72
CA LEU A 179 14.44 2.63 -2.31
C LEU A 179 13.16 2.36 -1.52
N SER A 180 12.54 1.24 -1.81
CA SER A 180 11.36 0.76 -1.11
C SER A 180 11.78 -0.15 0.04
N ARG A 181 11.14 0.06 1.22
CA ARG A 181 11.31 -0.77 2.41
C ARG A 181 9.99 -1.36 2.82
N PHE A 182 10.00 -2.58 3.30
CA PHE A 182 8.83 -3.32 3.76
C PHE A 182 9.10 -3.95 5.10
N THR A 183 8.13 -3.87 6.01
CA THR A 183 8.17 -4.48 7.34
C THR A 183 6.86 -5.19 7.64
N SER A 184 6.96 -6.32 8.37
CA SER A 184 5.80 -7.07 8.82
C SER A 184 5.23 -6.46 10.10
N LEU A 185 4.01 -5.93 10.02
CA LEU A 185 3.27 -5.49 11.20
C LEU A 185 2.79 -6.68 12.05
N VAL A 186 2.73 -7.88 11.46
CA VAL A 186 2.49 -9.13 12.20
C VAL A 186 3.67 -9.44 13.13
N THR A 187 4.91 -9.30 12.62
CA THR A 187 6.12 -9.44 13.45
C THR A 187 6.17 -8.39 14.55
N ALA A 188 5.83 -7.13 14.23
CA ALA A 188 5.80 -6.05 15.21
C ALA A 188 4.74 -6.29 16.31
N HIS A 189 3.54 -6.76 15.92
CA HIS A 189 2.50 -7.17 16.84
C HIS A 189 2.98 -8.27 17.81
N ASN A 190 3.58 -9.34 17.28
CA ASN A 190 4.12 -10.43 18.10
C ASN A 190 5.23 -9.95 19.06
N ALA A 191 6.09 -9.05 18.59
CA ALA A 191 7.16 -8.48 19.43
C ALA A 191 6.59 -7.64 20.59
N LEU A 192 5.57 -6.81 20.35
CA LEU A 192 4.86 -6.07 21.39
C LEU A 192 4.13 -7.00 22.35
N ARG A 193 3.48 -8.05 21.84
CA ARG A 193 2.81 -9.05 22.66
C ARG A 193 3.75 -9.67 23.70
N ARG A 194 4.99 -9.99 23.32
CA ARG A 194 5.98 -10.58 24.22
C ARG A 194 6.57 -9.58 25.21
N ARG A 195 6.80 -8.34 24.77
CA ARG A 195 7.59 -7.37 25.55
C ARG A 195 6.75 -6.39 26.34
N ARG A 196 5.63 -5.95 25.76
CA ARG A 196 4.77 -4.89 26.29
C ARG A 196 3.30 -5.14 25.91
N PRO A 197 2.68 -6.16 26.50
CA PRO A 197 1.27 -6.49 26.21
C PRO A 197 0.30 -5.35 26.56
N ASP A 198 0.66 -4.51 27.52
CA ASP A 198 -0.06 -3.30 27.91
C ASP A 198 -0.13 -2.28 26.74
N LEU A 199 1.00 -2.04 26.08
CA LEU A 199 1.08 -1.15 24.93
C LEU A 199 0.36 -1.75 23.71
N LEU A 200 0.49 -3.07 23.52
CA LEU A 200 -0.24 -3.75 22.46
C LEU A 200 -1.76 -3.60 22.64
N ALA A 201 -2.26 -3.80 23.85
CA ALA A 201 -3.68 -3.64 24.17
C ALA A 201 -4.19 -2.23 23.84
N ARG A 202 -3.38 -1.17 24.11
CA ARG A 202 -3.74 0.21 23.73
C ARG A 202 -3.86 0.39 22.21
N LEU A 203 -3.06 -0.32 21.41
CA LEU A 203 -3.11 -0.25 19.94
C LEU A 203 -4.38 -0.87 19.33
N TYR A 204 -5.15 -1.63 20.10
CA TYR A 204 -6.46 -2.14 19.73
C TYR A 204 -7.61 -1.18 20.06
N THR A 205 -7.32 -0.05 20.68
CA THR A 205 -8.33 0.98 20.94
C THR A 205 -8.20 2.13 19.92
N PRO A 206 -9.31 2.85 19.62
CA PRO A 206 -9.28 3.89 18.61
C PRO A 206 -8.28 5.00 18.88
N PHE A 207 -7.71 5.51 17.79
CA PHE A 207 -6.95 6.76 17.69
C PHE A 207 -7.65 7.67 16.69
N ALA A 208 -7.49 8.98 16.85
CA ALA A 208 -7.89 9.93 15.82
C ALA A 208 -6.86 9.95 14.68
N TRP A 209 -7.34 9.89 13.43
CA TRP A 209 -6.53 9.86 12.22
C TRP A 209 -6.80 11.07 11.34
N ASP A 210 -5.76 11.74 10.87
CA ASP A 210 -5.87 12.82 9.88
C ASP A 210 -6.34 12.25 8.53
N ARG A 211 -7.45 12.80 8.00
CA ARG A 211 -8.04 12.42 6.71
C ARG A 211 -7.34 13.07 5.51
N GLN A 212 -6.24 13.79 5.72
CA GLN A 212 -5.40 14.38 4.66
C GLN A 212 -6.13 15.30 3.67
N GLY A 213 -7.16 15.99 4.14
CA GLY A 213 -7.99 16.83 3.28
C GLY A 213 -8.93 16.07 2.34
N GLU A 214 -8.99 14.73 2.42
CA GLU A 214 -9.86 13.87 1.62
C GLU A 214 -11.23 13.68 2.30
N HIS A 215 -11.93 14.76 2.50
CA HIS A 215 -13.27 14.82 3.13
C HIS A 215 -14.07 15.99 2.56
N ALA A 216 -15.39 15.94 2.69
CA ALA A 216 -16.24 17.07 2.34
C ALA A 216 -15.95 18.28 3.25
N PRO A 217 -16.20 19.52 2.79
CA PRO A 217 -15.89 20.74 3.57
C PRO A 217 -16.58 20.80 4.94
N ASP A 218 -17.75 20.19 5.05
CA ASP A 218 -18.61 20.11 6.25
C ASP A 218 -18.40 18.82 7.07
N ASP A 219 -17.53 17.91 6.62
CA ASP A 219 -17.22 16.66 7.30
C ASP A 219 -16.02 16.83 8.24
N GLY A 220 -15.90 15.94 9.23
CA GLY A 220 -14.80 15.93 10.18
C GLY A 220 -13.45 15.71 9.52
N ARG A 221 -12.43 16.45 9.99
CA ARG A 221 -11.04 16.34 9.49
C ARG A 221 -10.31 15.10 9.99
N ALA A 222 -10.85 14.43 10.99
CA ALA A 222 -10.31 13.22 11.59
C ALA A 222 -11.37 12.10 11.56
N SER A 223 -10.89 10.87 11.48
CA SER A 223 -11.65 9.63 11.66
C SER A 223 -11.08 8.86 12.85
N GLU A 224 -11.78 7.84 13.32
CA GLU A 224 -11.35 7.05 14.48
C GLU A 224 -11.20 5.58 14.10
N HIS A 225 -9.99 5.03 14.29
CA HIS A 225 -9.67 3.62 14.05
C HIS A 225 -8.57 3.15 15.00
N PRO A 226 -8.56 1.88 15.42
CA PRO A 226 -7.41 1.29 16.10
C PRO A 226 -6.26 1.05 15.13
N VAL A 227 -5.05 0.82 15.66
CA VAL A 227 -3.88 0.41 14.88
C VAL A 227 -3.98 -1.07 14.51
N PHE A 228 -4.42 -1.91 15.44
CA PHE A 228 -4.64 -3.34 15.20
C PHE A 228 -6.10 -3.72 15.41
N GLU A 229 -6.57 -4.62 14.56
CA GLU A 229 -7.87 -5.28 14.63
C GLU A 229 -7.64 -6.78 14.46
N TYR A 230 -8.34 -7.61 15.22
CA TYR A 230 -8.32 -9.06 15.04
C TYR A 230 -9.75 -9.57 14.95
N GLU A 231 -10.12 -10.06 13.79
CA GLU A 231 -11.47 -10.55 13.53
C GLU A 231 -11.41 -11.75 12.59
N GLY A 232 -12.25 -12.77 12.87
CA GLY A 232 -12.31 -13.97 12.02
C GLY A 232 -10.99 -14.74 11.90
N GLY A 233 -10.09 -14.66 12.89
CA GLY A 233 -8.78 -15.29 12.84
C GLY A 233 -7.72 -14.50 12.07
N VAL A 234 -8.04 -13.29 11.59
CA VAL A 234 -7.15 -12.46 10.78
C VAL A 234 -6.75 -11.19 11.53
N LEU A 235 -5.44 -10.97 11.66
CA LEU A 235 -4.90 -9.70 12.11
C LEU A 235 -4.90 -8.70 10.95
N ALA A 236 -5.48 -7.53 11.19
CA ALA A 236 -5.42 -6.39 10.31
C ALA A 236 -4.76 -5.21 11.02
N ALA A 237 -4.00 -4.40 10.28
CA ALA A 237 -3.29 -3.26 10.81
C ALA A 237 -3.55 -2.00 9.98
N ARG A 238 -3.45 -0.86 10.65
CA ARG A 238 -3.38 0.49 10.09
C ARG A 238 -2.22 1.18 10.80
N TYR A 239 -1.31 1.75 10.06
CA TYR A 239 -0.16 2.40 10.67
C TYR A 239 0.29 3.61 9.87
N TYR A 240 0.31 4.75 10.50
CA TYR A 240 1.02 5.96 10.09
C TYR A 240 1.03 6.94 11.28
N GLU A 241 2.13 6.96 12.02
CA GLU A 241 2.22 7.74 13.27
C GLU A 241 1.93 9.23 13.05
N ASP A 242 2.51 9.84 12.00
CA ASP A 242 2.28 11.26 11.69
C ASP A 242 0.78 11.59 11.54
N TYR A 243 0.01 10.67 10.91
CA TYR A 243 -1.42 10.88 10.71
C TYR A 243 -2.23 10.69 11.98
N ILE A 244 -1.78 9.83 12.89
CA ILE A 244 -2.40 9.66 14.22
C ILE A 244 -2.14 10.92 15.06
N VAL A 245 -0.89 11.36 15.17
CA VAL A 245 -0.53 12.54 15.95
C VAL A 245 -1.26 13.80 15.43
N ASN A 246 -1.28 13.98 14.11
CA ASN A 246 -1.99 15.11 13.50
C ASN A 246 -3.51 14.96 13.61
N GLY A 247 -4.04 13.73 13.54
CA GLY A 247 -5.47 13.45 13.72
C GLY A 247 -5.99 13.89 15.08
N HIS A 248 -5.28 13.56 16.16
CA HIS A 248 -5.61 14.05 17.51
C HIS A 248 -5.60 15.58 17.59
N ARG A 249 -4.61 16.24 16.98
CA ARG A 249 -4.55 17.71 16.91
C ARG A 249 -5.77 18.29 16.15
N LEU A 250 -6.16 17.69 15.03
CA LEU A 250 -7.29 18.14 14.21
C LEU A 250 -8.65 17.88 14.89
N ALA A 251 -8.77 16.80 15.64
CA ALA A 251 -9.95 16.44 16.43
C ALA A 251 -10.08 17.25 17.71
N GLY A 252 -9.04 18.01 18.11
CA GLY A 252 -8.99 18.72 19.40
C GLY A 252 -8.94 17.79 20.62
N THR A 253 -8.45 16.56 20.44
CA THR A 253 -8.31 15.56 21.50
C THR A 253 -6.85 15.35 21.88
N ALA A 254 -6.57 15.08 23.15
CA ALA A 254 -5.22 14.72 23.57
C ALA A 254 -4.93 13.26 23.25
N LEU A 255 -3.75 13.00 22.65
CA LEU A 255 -3.21 11.65 22.63
C LEU A 255 -2.71 11.31 24.05
N ASP A 256 -3.31 10.29 24.66
CA ASP A 256 -2.94 9.86 26.02
C ASP A 256 -1.50 9.31 26.09
N ASP A 257 -0.92 9.29 27.30
CA ASP A 257 0.48 8.89 27.49
C ASP A 257 0.73 7.44 27.10
N LEU A 258 -0.20 6.52 27.40
CA LEU A 258 -0.10 5.11 27.02
C LEU A 258 -0.15 4.96 25.50
N GLY A 259 -1.03 5.70 24.82
CA GLY A 259 -1.13 5.74 23.36
C GLY A 259 0.16 6.26 22.71
N ARG A 260 0.75 7.31 23.29
CA ARG A 260 2.03 7.86 22.83
C ARG A 260 3.15 6.85 22.98
N GLU A 261 3.26 6.22 24.16
CA GLU A 261 4.26 5.17 24.42
C GLU A 261 4.07 3.97 23.49
N ALA A 262 2.83 3.55 23.23
CA ALA A 262 2.52 2.46 22.32
C ALA A 262 2.96 2.74 20.88
N LEU A 263 2.72 3.95 20.35
CA LEU A 263 3.19 4.35 19.02
C LEU A 263 4.71 4.42 18.93
N VAL A 264 5.38 4.96 19.97
CA VAL A 264 6.85 5.00 20.04
C VAL A 264 7.44 3.58 20.06
N ALA A 265 6.86 2.67 20.84
CA ALA A 265 7.31 1.28 20.91
C ALA A 265 7.10 0.54 19.57
N LEU A 266 5.95 0.75 18.92
CA LEU A 266 5.69 0.17 17.58
C LEU A 266 6.67 0.72 16.54
N ARG A 267 6.88 2.05 16.51
CA ARG A 267 7.86 2.68 15.62
C ARG A 267 9.27 2.13 15.83
N ALA A 268 9.73 1.98 17.06
CA ALA A 268 11.04 1.42 17.35
C ALA A 268 11.25 0.01 16.77
N ILE A 269 10.17 -0.80 16.67
CA ILE A 269 10.23 -2.14 16.07
C ILE A 269 10.22 -2.05 14.54
N VAL A 270 9.36 -1.22 13.94
CA VAL A 270 9.25 -1.16 12.47
C VAL A 270 10.43 -0.44 11.82
N ASP A 271 11.10 0.46 12.53
CA ASP A 271 12.30 1.18 12.08
C ASP A 271 13.61 0.40 12.31
N ASP A 272 13.58 -0.67 13.12
CA ASP A 272 14.74 -1.54 13.33
C ASP A 272 15.13 -2.23 12.01
N GLU A 273 16.41 -2.11 11.63
CA GLU A 273 16.94 -2.68 10.39
C GLU A 273 16.75 -4.20 10.28
N ALA A 274 16.67 -4.90 11.38
CA ALA A 274 16.37 -6.32 11.41
C ALA A 274 14.90 -6.64 11.03
N SER A 275 14.01 -5.66 11.09
CA SER A 275 12.57 -5.83 10.87
C SER A 275 12.12 -5.63 9.44
N TRP A 276 12.95 -5.07 8.55
CA TRP A 276 12.54 -4.72 7.20
C TRP A 276 13.52 -5.17 6.12
N VAL A 277 13.01 -5.33 4.91
CA VAL A 277 13.78 -5.53 3.69
C VAL A 277 13.78 -4.26 2.85
N GLU A 278 14.86 -4.02 2.09
CA GLU A 278 15.00 -2.87 1.22
C GLU A 278 15.43 -3.32 -0.18
N PHE A 279 14.81 -2.74 -1.19
CA PHE A 279 15.23 -2.92 -2.58
C PHE A 279 14.80 -1.73 -3.44
N ARG A 280 15.46 -1.59 -4.60
CA ARG A 280 15.04 -0.67 -5.66
C ARG A 280 13.95 -1.33 -6.49
N ILE A 281 12.85 -0.62 -6.74
CA ILE A 281 11.89 -1.03 -7.76
C ILE A 281 12.42 -0.52 -9.10
N GLU A 282 12.73 -1.45 -9.98
CA GLU A 282 13.26 -1.16 -11.31
C GLU A 282 12.13 -0.88 -12.32
N LYS A 283 12.49 -0.14 -13.40
CA LYS A 283 11.57 0.12 -14.51
C LYS A 283 10.95 -1.18 -15.04
N GLY A 284 9.64 -1.19 -15.18
CA GLY A 284 8.87 -2.36 -15.61
C GLY A 284 8.47 -3.32 -14.50
N GLN A 285 8.97 -3.16 -13.27
CA GLN A 285 8.53 -3.98 -12.16
C GLN A 285 7.18 -3.50 -11.60
N LEU A 286 6.33 -4.45 -11.22
CA LEU A 286 5.08 -4.21 -10.51
C LEU A 286 5.17 -4.83 -9.11
N GLN A 287 5.21 -3.98 -8.10
CA GLN A 287 5.21 -4.39 -6.71
C GLN A 287 3.79 -4.36 -6.16
N TYR A 288 3.44 -5.37 -5.36
CA TYR A 288 2.23 -5.39 -4.53
C TYR A 288 2.55 -5.77 -3.08
N LEU A 289 1.79 -5.23 -2.14
CA LEU A 289 1.83 -5.64 -0.74
C LEU A 289 0.42 -5.80 -0.16
N ASN A 290 0.29 -6.69 0.83
CA ASN A 290 -0.89 -6.77 1.68
C ASN A 290 -0.87 -5.61 2.68
N ASN A 291 -1.59 -4.55 2.35
CA ASN A 291 -1.61 -3.30 3.09
C ASN A 291 -2.27 -3.39 4.47
N ARG A 292 -2.94 -4.52 4.76
CA ARG A 292 -3.59 -4.77 6.05
C ARG A 292 -2.66 -5.45 7.06
N GLN A 293 -1.47 -5.89 6.64
CA GLN A 293 -0.54 -6.65 7.49
C GLN A 293 0.91 -6.18 7.38
N PHE A 294 1.22 -5.32 6.40
CA PHE A 294 2.58 -4.85 6.15
C PHE A 294 2.60 -3.33 5.99
N ALA A 295 3.62 -2.71 6.56
CA ALA A 295 3.92 -1.31 6.31
C ALA A 295 5.05 -1.19 5.30
N HIS A 296 5.03 -0.09 4.56
CA HIS A 296 6.06 0.24 3.59
C HIS A 296 6.58 1.66 3.80
N SER A 297 7.81 1.89 3.37
CA SER A 297 8.45 3.20 3.38
C SER A 297 9.24 3.42 2.10
N ARG A 298 9.68 4.65 1.88
CA ARG A 298 10.53 5.01 0.74
C ARG A 298 11.58 5.99 1.18
N THR A 299 12.84 5.77 0.77
CA THR A 299 13.90 6.76 0.97
C THR A 299 13.65 8.00 0.11
N ALA A 300 14.22 9.13 0.47
CA ALA A 300 14.27 10.29 -0.40
C ALA A 300 14.96 9.94 -1.74
N PHE A 301 14.65 10.69 -2.81
CA PHE A 301 15.23 10.42 -4.10
C PHE A 301 15.62 11.72 -4.83
N LYS A 302 16.46 11.56 -5.84
CA LYS A 302 16.79 12.59 -6.82
C LYS A 302 16.50 12.07 -8.21
N ASP A 303 15.94 12.92 -9.03
CA ASP A 303 15.79 12.73 -10.46
C ASP A 303 16.94 13.39 -11.23
N ALA A 304 17.10 13.06 -12.50
CA ALA A 304 18.12 13.70 -13.34
C ALA A 304 17.81 15.18 -13.57
N ASP A 305 18.86 16.03 -13.54
CA ASP A 305 18.71 17.49 -13.71
C ASP A 305 18.14 17.90 -15.08
N THR A 306 18.23 17.03 -16.08
CA THR A 306 17.63 17.21 -17.40
C THR A 306 16.65 16.06 -17.63
N PRO A 307 15.36 16.26 -17.39
CA PRO A 307 14.38 15.25 -17.74
C PRO A 307 14.33 15.12 -19.27
N GLN A 308 14.93 14.07 -19.81
CA GLN A 308 14.55 13.58 -21.14
C GLN A 308 13.01 13.34 -21.08
N LYS A 309 12.31 13.44 -22.23
CA LYS A 309 10.85 13.27 -22.28
C LYS A 309 10.36 12.15 -21.35
N GLY A 310 9.72 12.52 -20.25
CA GLY A 310 9.25 11.60 -19.20
C GLY A 310 10.17 11.46 -17.98
N GLY A 311 11.32 12.15 -17.93
CA GLY A 311 12.40 11.93 -16.98
C GLY A 311 12.15 12.42 -15.57
N GLY A 312 11.94 11.49 -14.70
CA GLY A 312 11.75 11.57 -13.26
C GLY A 312 11.09 10.29 -12.79
N ARG A 313 11.33 9.93 -11.52
CA ARG A 313 10.70 8.77 -10.91
C ARG A 313 9.18 8.81 -11.08
N HIS A 314 8.64 7.79 -11.71
CA HIS A 314 7.21 7.71 -11.99
C HIS A 314 6.69 6.29 -11.70
N MET A 315 5.79 6.19 -10.73
CA MET A 315 5.06 4.97 -10.42
C MET A 315 3.56 5.20 -10.62
N LEU A 316 2.85 4.20 -11.12
CA LEU A 316 1.38 4.17 -11.05
C LEU A 316 1.01 3.43 -9.77
N ARG A 317 0.30 4.10 -8.87
CA ARG A 317 -0.24 3.46 -7.67
C ARG A 317 -1.65 2.95 -7.94
N LEU A 318 -1.90 1.74 -7.43
CA LEU A 318 -3.15 0.99 -7.56
C LEU A 318 -3.57 0.54 -6.17
N TRP A 319 -4.81 0.78 -5.81
CA TRP A 319 -5.42 0.26 -4.60
C TRP A 319 -6.49 -0.76 -4.94
N ASN A 320 -6.41 -1.93 -4.31
CA ASN A 320 -7.41 -2.98 -4.46
C ASN A 320 -8.11 -3.25 -3.13
N ARG A 321 -9.41 -3.53 -3.22
CA ARG A 321 -10.25 -3.89 -2.08
C ARG A 321 -11.11 -5.10 -2.46
N ASP A 322 -11.29 -6.02 -1.50
CA ASP A 322 -12.09 -7.23 -1.72
C ASP A 322 -13.55 -7.00 -1.39
N GLU A 323 -13.83 -6.04 -0.48
CA GLU A 323 -15.18 -5.76 0.01
C GLU A 323 -15.46 -4.26 0.02
N GLY A 324 -16.74 -3.90 0.02
CA GLY A 324 -17.21 -2.52 0.01
C GLY A 324 -17.29 -1.94 -1.39
N SER A 325 -17.54 -0.65 -1.50
CA SER A 325 -17.64 0.03 -2.79
C SER A 325 -16.26 0.46 -3.32
N TRP A 326 -16.20 0.81 -4.62
CA TRP A 326 -14.99 1.36 -5.23
C TRP A 326 -14.70 2.82 -4.81
N HIS A 327 -15.66 3.50 -4.17
CA HIS A 327 -15.46 4.85 -3.67
C HIS A 327 -14.38 4.93 -2.60
N LEU A 328 -13.82 6.11 -2.37
CA LEU A 328 -12.68 6.31 -1.47
C LEU A 328 -12.90 5.68 -0.08
N GLU A 329 -13.99 6.01 0.58
CA GLU A 329 -14.31 5.50 1.92
C GLU A 329 -14.60 3.98 1.95
N GLY A 330 -15.01 3.40 0.83
CA GLY A 330 -15.38 1.99 0.74
C GLY A 330 -16.70 1.64 1.43
N ARG A 331 -17.50 2.65 1.83
CA ARG A 331 -18.84 2.41 2.39
C ARG A 331 -19.73 1.76 1.34
N PRO A 332 -20.65 0.86 1.73
CA PRO A 332 -21.68 0.37 0.80
C PRO A 332 -22.43 1.55 0.18
N ALA A 333 -22.88 1.39 -1.06
CA ALA A 333 -23.81 2.35 -1.65
C ALA A 333 -25.12 2.30 -0.81
N THR A 334 -25.54 3.46 -0.34
CA THR A 334 -26.84 3.64 0.34
C THR A 334 -27.96 3.53 -0.67
#